data_d33d59c0bc74b62e6e9ab64a5ea803da
#
_entry.id   d33d59c0bc74b62e6e9ab64a5ea803da
#
_cell.length_a   1.000
_cell.length_b   1.000
_cell.length_c   1.000
_cell.angle_alpha   90.00
_cell.angle_beta   90.00
_cell.angle_gamma   90.00
#
_symmetry.space_group_name_H-M   'P 1'
#
loop_
_entity.id
_entity.type
_entity.pdbx_description
1 polymer ?
#
loop_
_entity_poly.entity_id
_entity_poly.type
_entity_poly.pdbx_seq_one_letter_code
_entity_poly.pdbx_strand_id
1 'polypeptide(L)'
;MAQPANDDPWSSSVTVLSRFGVEVKGTFDYEKFRTLCAQLFDADEVEQHEWRAREVFELFDADADGALNDQELHRCCNWIHATINPVNVLIVVDVQNDFIDGTLALRKCGYGQEGLEVLEPINRLLKDGRWDKVIYSQDWHPENHISFFDNLAMREFHPESKITKEIAKPFDTVVFLQPHLTQILWPRHCVMNTWGAELHKDLLILPSSERIYKGQHPEKETYSAFAKDTDGSSELNKILSAAGATHLYVCGIAYDVCVKQTCLDGLWYGYRLAVIDDCCRGVKPDDITATKKLITENGGLVTCSDHVLSLVNKGKHSLVMAHHAAKIIMS
;
A
#
# COMPACT_ATOMS: atom_id res chain seq x y z
N MET A 1 -9.61 -47.59 -3.41
CA MET A 1 -8.66 -46.57 -3.01
C MET A 1 -8.00 -46.04 -4.27
N ALA A 2 -8.45 -44.94 -4.80
CA ALA A 2 -7.83 -44.26 -5.94
C ALA A 2 -6.62 -43.47 -5.41
N GLN A 3 -5.44 -43.71 -5.98
CA GLN A 3 -4.26 -42.87 -5.74
C GLN A 3 -4.56 -41.44 -6.20
N PRO A 4 -4.13 -40.38 -5.45
CA PRO A 4 -4.20 -39.05 -5.97
C PRO A 4 -3.34 -38.98 -7.23
N ALA A 5 -3.89 -38.38 -8.28
CA ALA A 5 -3.14 -38.08 -9.50
C ALA A 5 -1.92 -37.24 -9.09
N ASN A 6 -0.73 -37.71 -9.49
CA ASN A 6 0.47 -36.91 -9.50
C ASN A 6 0.21 -35.76 -10.49
N ASP A 7 -0.22 -34.60 -10.01
CA ASP A 7 -0.20 -33.37 -10.79
C ASP A 7 1.28 -33.03 -11.03
N ASP A 8 1.74 -33.40 -12.22
CA ASP A 8 3.04 -33.02 -12.73
C ASP A 8 3.12 -31.49 -12.72
N PRO A 9 4.06 -30.87 -11.97
CA PRO A 9 4.23 -29.42 -11.94
C PRO A 9 4.39 -28.80 -13.32
N TRP A 10 4.84 -29.58 -14.31
CA TRP A 10 5.01 -29.21 -15.70
C TRP A 10 3.70 -29.08 -16.47
N SER A 11 2.69 -29.89 -16.17
CA SER A 11 1.39 -29.80 -16.84
C SER A 11 0.70 -28.47 -16.53
N SER A 12 0.91 -27.91 -15.35
CA SER A 12 0.37 -26.62 -14.95
C SER A 12 1.10 -25.44 -15.63
N SER A 13 2.43 -25.50 -15.74
CA SER A 13 3.26 -24.44 -16.36
C SER A 13 3.00 -24.32 -17.85
N VAL A 14 2.97 -25.45 -18.58
CA VAL A 14 2.63 -25.50 -20.00
C VAL A 14 1.21 -24.98 -20.25
N THR A 15 0.26 -25.32 -19.36
CA THR A 15 -1.14 -24.89 -19.47
C THR A 15 -1.27 -23.37 -19.27
N VAL A 16 -0.50 -22.77 -18.37
CA VAL A 16 -0.50 -21.32 -18.13
C VAL A 16 0.03 -20.58 -19.36
N LEU A 17 1.19 -20.96 -19.88
CA LEU A 17 1.81 -20.29 -21.02
C LEU A 17 1.01 -20.44 -22.32
N SER A 18 0.40 -21.62 -22.55
CA SER A 18 -0.43 -21.85 -23.73
C SER A 18 -1.69 -20.97 -23.78
N ARG A 19 -2.24 -20.57 -22.62
CA ARG A 19 -3.36 -19.60 -22.57
C ARG A 19 -3.01 -18.24 -23.17
N PHE A 20 -1.73 -17.90 -23.16
CA PHE A 20 -1.22 -16.64 -23.71
C PHE A 20 -0.57 -16.80 -25.08
N GLY A 21 -0.83 -17.94 -25.77
CA GLY A 21 -0.30 -18.20 -27.11
C GLY A 21 1.21 -18.39 -27.17
N VAL A 22 1.86 -18.62 -26.04
CA VAL A 22 3.31 -18.83 -25.96
C VAL A 22 3.62 -20.31 -25.99
N GLU A 23 4.27 -20.77 -27.06
CA GLU A 23 4.72 -22.16 -27.18
C GLU A 23 5.96 -22.41 -26.31
N VAL A 24 5.87 -23.43 -25.47
CA VAL A 24 6.97 -23.86 -24.57
C VAL A 24 8.00 -24.72 -25.31
N LYS A 25 7.75 -25.10 -26.57
CA LYS A 25 8.69 -25.90 -27.38
C LYS A 25 9.97 -25.12 -27.67
N GLY A 26 11.10 -25.70 -27.33
CA GLY A 26 12.42 -25.11 -27.51
C GLY A 26 12.80 -24.11 -26.40
N THR A 27 13.83 -23.31 -26.66
CA THR A 27 14.37 -22.32 -25.73
C THR A 27 13.36 -21.23 -25.41
N PHE A 28 13.17 -20.92 -24.12
CA PHE A 28 12.34 -19.81 -23.66
C PHE A 28 13.23 -18.59 -23.41
N ASP A 29 13.46 -17.81 -24.46
CA ASP A 29 14.31 -16.63 -24.48
C ASP A 29 13.53 -15.33 -24.14
N TYR A 30 14.25 -14.20 -24.11
CA TYR A 30 13.66 -12.89 -23.83
C TYR A 30 12.54 -12.51 -24.83
N GLU A 31 12.65 -12.86 -26.11
CA GLU A 31 11.62 -12.50 -27.10
C GLU A 31 10.28 -13.19 -26.81
N LYS A 32 10.32 -14.45 -26.40
CA LYS A 32 9.13 -15.18 -25.95
C LYS A 32 8.56 -14.57 -24.65
N PHE A 33 9.45 -14.22 -23.69
CA PHE A 33 9.04 -13.57 -22.46
C PHE A 33 8.42 -12.19 -22.72
N ARG A 34 9.00 -11.40 -23.61
CA ARG A 34 8.47 -10.09 -24.03
C ARG A 34 7.08 -10.24 -24.67
N THR A 35 6.90 -11.24 -25.53
CA THR A 35 5.61 -11.56 -26.15
C THR A 35 4.56 -11.90 -25.08
N LEU A 36 4.95 -12.68 -24.06
CA LEU A 36 4.11 -13.01 -22.93
C LEU A 36 3.73 -11.74 -22.13
N CYS A 37 4.68 -10.85 -21.82
CA CYS A 37 4.43 -9.60 -21.14
C CYS A 37 3.41 -8.72 -21.88
N ALA A 38 3.50 -8.64 -23.21
CA ALA A 38 2.55 -7.88 -24.04
C ALA A 38 1.11 -8.43 -23.98
N GLN A 39 0.93 -9.70 -23.60
CA GLN A 39 -0.40 -10.31 -23.41
C GLN A 39 -0.91 -10.15 -21.98
N LEU A 40 0.00 -10.13 -21.00
CA LEU A 40 -0.35 -10.12 -19.57
C LEU A 40 -0.63 -8.71 -19.06
N PHE A 41 0.14 -7.72 -19.49
CA PHE A 41 0.17 -6.40 -18.88
C PHE A 41 -0.51 -5.34 -19.75
N ASP A 42 -0.74 -4.18 -19.14
CA ASP A 42 -1.23 -3.02 -19.85
C ASP A 42 -0.21 -2.60 -20.92
N ALA A 43 -0.69 -2.37 -22.14
CA ALA A 43 0.18 -2.08 -23.28
C ALA A 43 1.02 -0.81 -23.10
N ASP A 44 0.42 0.22 -22.49
CA ASP A 44 1.09 1.50 -22.24
C ASP A 44 2.21 1.34 -21.19
N GLU A 45 1.97 0.53 -20.14
CA GLU A 45 3.00 0.21 -19.15
C GLU A 45 4.16 -0.59 -19.77
N VAL A 46 3.86 -1.55 -20.65
CA VAL A 46 4.90 -2.36 -21.32
C VAL A 46 5.74 -1.48 -22.24
N GLU A 47 5.14 -0.58 -23.00
CA GLU A 47 5.87 0.34 -23.87
C GLU A 47 6.75 1.33 -23.09
N GLN A 48 6.20 1.93 -22.05
CA GLN A 48 6.91 2.93 -21.23
C GLN A 48 7.99 2.31 -20.33
N HIS A 49 7.84 1.04 -19.96
CA HIS A 49 8.66 0.36 -18.98
C HIS A 49 9.22 -0.99 -19.45
N GLU A 50 9.55 -1.12 -20.75
CA GLU A 50 10.14 -2.36 -21.30
C GLU A 50 11.37 -2.85 -20.48
N TRP A 51 12.13 -1.91 -19.95
CA TRP A 51 13.27 -2.23 -19.08
C TRP A 51 12.88 -3.08 -17.86
N ARG A 52 11.64 -2.94 -17.35
CA ARG A 52 11.15 -3.77 -16.24
C ARG A 52 10.92 -5.22 -16.68
N ALA A 53 10.37 -5.41 -17.87
CA ALA A 53 10.19 -6.76 -18.43
C ALA A 53 11.56 -7.45 -18.60
N ARG A 54 12.56 -6.69 -19.08
CA ARG A 54 13.93 -7.20 -19.22
C ARG A 54 14.54 -7.56 -17.86
N GLU A 55 14.44 -6.67 -16.87
CA GLU A 55 14.96 -6.95 -15.53
C GLU A 55 14.27 -8.16 -14.88
N VAL A 56 12.95 -8.34 -15.08
CA VAL A 56 12.22 -9.53 -14.59
C VAL A 56 12.74 -10.79 -15.26
N PHE A 57 12.99 -10.76 -16.57
CA PHE A 57 13.58 -11.91 -17.26
C PHE A 57 14.97 -12.25 -16.70
N GLU A 58 15.84 -11.26 -16.56
CA GLU A 58 17.19 -11.41 -16.00
C GLU A 58 17.19 -11.92 -14.55
N LEU A 59 16.18 -11.58 -13.76
CA LEU A 59 16.01 -12.13 -12.41
C LEU A 59 15.69 -13.63 -12.43
N PHE A 60 14.96 -14.10 -13.43
CA PHE A 60 14.65 -15.53 -13.57
C PHE A 60 15.75 -16.31 -14.27
N ASP A 61 16.49 -15.71 -15.22
CA ASP A 61 17.66 -16.24 -15.90
C ASP A 61 18.88 -16.21 -14.97
N ALA A 62 18.92 -17.14 -14.01
CA ALA A 62 19.90 -17.11 -12.91
C ALA A 62 21.33 -17.52 -13.35
N ASP A 63 21.46 -18.30 -14.41
CA ASP A 63 22.74 -18.69 -14.98
C ASP A 63 23.21 -17.74 -16.10
N ALA A 64 22.37 -16.76 -16.44
CA ALA A 64 22.64 -15.71 -17.42
C ALA A 64 23.03 -16.23 -18.82
N ASP A 65 22.42 -17.35 -19.24
CA ASP A 65 22.66 -17.93 -20.56
C ASP A 65 21.76 -17.35 -21.66
N GLY A 66 20.80 -16.47 -21.28
CA GLY A 66 19.86 -15.78 -22.16
C GLY A 66 18.58 -16.55 -22.43
N ALA A 67 18.34 -17.64 -21.69
CA ALA A 67 17.14 -18.46 -21.80
C ALA A 67 16.72 -19.03 -20.44
N LEU A 68 15.44 -19.22 -20.23
CA LEU A 68 14.96 -19.88 -19.00
C LEU A 68 15.00 -21.40 -19.16
N ASN A 69 15.84 -22.07 -18.38
CA ASN A 69 15.81 -23.52 -18.24
C ASN A 69 14.55 -23.98 -17.46
N ASP A 70 14.38 -25.27 -17.32
CA ASP A 70 13.17 -25.84 -16.70
C ASP A 70 12.88 -25.30 -15.29
N GLN A 71 13.87 -25.15 -14.42
CA GLN A 71 13.68 -24.66 -13.06
C GLN A 71 13.38 -23.16 -13.04
N GLU A 72 14.02 -22.39 -13.87
CA GLU A 72 13.80 -20.95 -14.03
C GLU A 72 12.44 -20.66 -14.62
N LEU A 73 12.04 -21.42 -15.64
CA LEU A 73 10.72 -21.33 -16.24
C LEU A 73 9.62 -21.69 -15.22
N HIS A 74 9.85 -22.69 -14.38
CA HIS A 74 8.90 -23.01 -13.29
C HIS A 74 8.72 -21.84 -12.32
N ARG A 75 9.81 -21.19 -11.89
CA ARG A 75 9.73 -19.97 -11.04
C ARG A 75 9.00 -18.82 -11.73
N CYS A 76 9.31 -18.60 -13.02
CA CYS A 76 8.62 -17.63 -13.86
C CYS A 76 7.11 -17.94 -13.95
N CYS A 77 6.71 -19.19 -14.15
CA CYS A 77 5.32 -19.61 -14.19
C CYS A 77 4.58 -19.39 -12.86
N ASN A 78 5.23 -19.60 -11.72
CA ASN A 78 4.65 -19.29 -10.41
C ASN A 78 4.41 -17.77 -10.25
N TRP A 79 5.35 -16.94 -10.69
CA TRP A 79 5.19 -15.50 -10.72
C TRP A 79 4.02 -15.07 -11.64
N ILE A 80 3.91 -15.67 -12.83
CA ILE A 80 2.79 -15.44 -13.76
C ILE A 80 1.47 -15.82 -13.08
N HIS A 81 1.39 -17.02 -12.50
CA HIS A 81 0.19 -17.51 -11.82
C HIS A 81 -0.27 -16.54 -10.72
N ALA A 82 0.65 -16.08 -9.88
CA ALA A 82 0.35 -15.09 -8.85
C ALA A 82 -0.04 -13.72 -9.42
N THR A 83 0.40 -13.40 -10.64
CA THR A 83 0.05 -12.14 -11.34
C THR A 83 -1.36 -12.19 -11.91
N ILE A 84 -1.75 -13.30 -12.53
CA ILE A 84 -3.05 -13.46 -13.21
C ILE A 84 -4.21 -13.86 -12.29
N ASN A 85 -3.90 -14.22 -11.04
CA ASN A 85 -4.89 -14.54 -10.00
C ASN A 85 -4.74 -13.59 -8.81
N PRO A 86 -4.99 -12.28 -9.00
CA PRO A 86 -4.86 -11.31 -7.93
C PRO A 86 -5.94 -11.51 -6.87
N VAL A 87 -5.56 -11.36 -5.61
CA VAL A 87 -6.48 -11.10 -4.50
C VAL A 87 -6.35 -9.62 -4.16
N ASN A 88 -7.34 -8.85 -4.57
CA ASN A 88 -7.34 -7.39 -4.56
C ASN A 88 -7.92 -6.84 -3.25
N VAL A 89 -7.15 -6.08 -2.51
CA VAL A 89 -7.60 -5.44 -1.27
C VAL A 89 -7.53 -3.93 -1.39
N LEU A 90 -8.64 -3.25 -1.13
CA LEU A 90 -8.67 -1.80 -0.99
C LEU A 90 -8.48 -1.42 0.48
N ILE A 91 -7.49 -0.57 0.75
CA ILE A 91 -7.23 0.01 2.06
C ILE A 91 -7.57 1.50 2.01
N VAL A 92 -8.63 1.89 2.74
CA VAL A 92 -9.07 3.27 2.88
C VAL A 92 -8.52 3.81 4.18
N VAL A 93 -7.53 4.69 4.09
CA VAL A 93 -6.76 5.17 5.23
C VAL A 93 -7.39 6.43 5.80
N ASP A 94 -7.83 6.36 7.06
CA ASP A 94 -8.13 7.47 7.96
C ASP A 94 -9.06 8.56 7.39
N VAL A 95 -10.10 8.18 6.66
CA VAL A 95 -11.10 9.13 6.14
C VAL A 95 -12.07 9.48 7.27
N GLN A 96 -11.54 10.21 8.28
CA GLN A 96 -12.19 10.51 9.56
C GLN A 96 -12.62 11.97 9.65
N ASN A 97 -13.60 12.24 10.51
CA ASN A 97 -14.18 13.58 10.66
C ASN A 97 -13.13 14.65 11.02
N ASP A 98 -12.16 14.35 11.90
CA ASP A 98 -11.16 15.34 12.32
C ASP A 98 -10.25 15.76 11.17
N PHE A 99 -9.95 14.89 10.22
CA PHE A 99 -9.12 15.22 9.05
C PHE A 99 -9.88 15.94 7.93
N ILE A 100 -11.22 15.88 7.94
CA ILE A 100 -12.07 16.50 6.93
C ILE A 100 -12.70 17.79 7.45
N ASP A 101 -13.44 17.73 8.55
CA ASP A 101 -14.21 18.87 9.08
C ASP A 101 -13.77 19.33 10.47
N GLY A 102 -13.04 18.48 11.21
CA GLY A 102 -12.76 18.66 12.63
C GLY A 102 -11.47 19.43 12.93
N THR A 103 -10.78 18.97 13.99
CA THR A 103 -9.68 19.71 14.62
C THR A 103 -8.43 19.77 13.77
N LEU A 104 -8.14 18.72 12.98
CA LEU A 104 -6.99 18.61 12.08
C LEU A 104 -7.42 18.56 10.61
N ALA A 105 -8.52 19.24 10.25
CA ALA A 105 -8.98 19.30 8.87
C ALA A 105 -7.87 19.84 7.95
N LEU A 106 -7.57 19.12 6.85
CA LEU A 106 -6.44 19.42 5.96
C LEU A 106 -6.45 20.86 5.46
N ARG A 107 -7.63 21.45 5.18
CA ARG A 107 -7.76 22.85 4.77
C ARG A 107 -7.27 23.84 5.82
N LYS A 108 -7.16 23.45 7.10
CA LYS A 108 -6.64 24.28 8.20
C LYS A 108 -5.11 24.20 8.33
N CYS A 109 -4.45 23.29 7.63
CA CYS A 109 -2.99 23.12 7.67
C CYS A 109 -2.22 24.20 6.88
N GLY A 110 -2.93 25.10 6.17
CA GLY A 110 -2.33 26.27 5.51
C GLY A 110 -1.77 26.03 4.09
N TYR A 111 -1.98 24.86 3.51
CA TYR A 111 -1.44 24.48 2.19
C TYR A 111 -2.51 24.28 1.11
N GLY A 112 -3.77 24.61 1.38
CA GLY A 112 -4.85 24.56 0.39
C GLY A 112 -5.34 23.15 0.03
N GLN A 113 -5.01 22.12 0.83
CA GLN A 113 -5.52 20.77 0.63
C GLN A 113 -6.93 20.65 1.23
N GLU A 114 -7.83 19.97 0.52
CA GLU A 114 -9.21 19.79 0.97
C GLU A 114 -9.53 18.29 1.12
N GLY A 115 -9.67 17.84 2.37
CA GLY A 115 -9.91 16.42 2.68
C GLY A 115 -11.23 15.89 2.12
N LEU A 116 -12.25 16.74 1.99
CA LEU A 116 -13.56 16.35 1.47
C LEU A 116 -13.49 15.80 0.03
N GLU A 117 -12.51 16.25 -0.75
CA GLU A 117 -12.36 15.88 -2.15
C GLU A 117 -12.02 14.39 -2.37
N VAL A 118 -11.60 13.66 -1.33
CA VAL A 118 -11.33 12.23 -1.45
C VAL A 118 -12.60 11.37 -1.47
N LEU A 119 -13.72 11.89 -0.95
CA LEU A 119 -14.93 11.08 -0.72
C LEU A 119 -15.57 10.56 -2.00
N GLU A 120 -15.74 11.43 -2.98
CA GLU A 120 -16.40 11.03 -4.24
C GLU A 120 -15.59 9.94 -4.96
N PRO A 121 -14.30 10.12 -5.27
CA PRO A 121 -13.54 9.10 -5.97
C PRO A 121 -13.35 7.81 -5.15
N ILE A 122 -13.23 7.87 -3.82
CA ILE A 122 -13.18 6.68 -2.95
C ILE A 122 -14.53 5.94 -3.00
N ASN A 123 -15.66 6.64 -2.87
CA ASN A 123 -16.99 6.03 -2.93
C ASN A 123 -17.23 5.35 -4.28
N ARG A 124 -16.73 5.93 -5.37
CA ARG A 124 -16.78 5.33 -6.69
C ARG A 124 -15.96 4.01 -6.74
N LEU A 125 -14.74 4.00 -6.20
CA LEU A 125 -13.92 2.79 -6.09
C LEU A 125 -14.61 1.69 -5.28
N LEU A 126 -15.22 2.06 -4.14
CA LEU A 126 -15.94 1.14 -3.27
C LEU A 126 -17.18 0.54 -3.96
N LYS A 127 -17.88 1.34 -4.77
CA LYS A 127 -19.10 0.92 -5.47
C LYS A 127 -18.83 0.12 -6.73
N ASP A 128 -17.84 0.55 -7.53
CA ASP A 128 -17.65 0.07 -8.90
C ASP A 128 -16.51 -0.94 -9.01
N GLY A 129 -15.61 -1.02 -8.01
CA GLY A 129 -14.46 -1.92 -8.00
C GLY A 129 -14.82 -3.33 -7.51
N ARG A 130 -14.17 -4.34 -8.09
CA ARG A 130 -14.24 -5.74 -7.62
C ARG A 130 -13.14 -5.99 -6.60
N TRP A 131 -13.51 -5.92 -5.33
CA TRP A 131 -12.62 -6.10 -4.20
C TRP A 131 -12.86 -7.44 -3.53
N ASP A 132 -11.79 -8.20 -3.28
CA ASP A 132 -11.86 -9.42 -2.47
C ASP A 132 -12.01 -9.06 -0.99
N LYS A 133 -11.43 -7.91 -0.59
CA LYS A 133 -11.58 -7.34 0.75
C LYS A 133 -11.45 -5.83 0.72
N VAL A 134 -12.17 -5.16 1.63
CA VAL A 134 -12.03 -3.72 1.89
C VAL A 134 -11.73 -3.53 3.37
N ILE A 135 -10.74 -2.68 3.67
CA ILE A 135 -10.29 -2.37 5.02
C ILE A 135 -10.26 -0.86 5.20
N TYR A 136 -10.83 -0.38 6.29
CA TYR A 136 -10.76 1.02 6.71
C TYR A 136 -9.84 1.12 7.91
N SER A 137 -8.83 2.00 7.86
CA SER A 137 -8.06 2.33 9.05
C SER A 137 -8.59 3.59 9.71
N GLN A 138 -8.37 3.70 11.00
CA GLN A 138 -8.74 4.85 11.81
C GLN A 138 -7.65 5.12 12.85
N ASP A 139 -7.22 6.40 12.94
CA ASP A 139 -6.55 6.88 14.15
C ASP A 139 -7.51 6.79 15.32
N TRP A 140 -7.02 6.22 16.43
CA TRP A 140 -7.84 5.96 17.61
C TRP A 140 -7.03 6.24 18.86
N HIS A 141 -6.81 7.54 19.11
CA HIS A 141 -5.86 8.00 20.12
C HIS A 141 -6.50 8.17 21.52
N PRO A 142 -5.82 7.73 22.58
CA PRO A 142 -6.21 8.13 23.93
C PRO A 142 -6.01 9.62 24.16
N GLU A 143 -6.72 10.22 25.09
CA GLU A 143 -6.63 11.67 25.41
C GLU A 143 -5.22 12.14 25.75
N ASN A 144 -4.39 11.27 26.35
CA ASN A 144 -3.02 11.55 26.76
C ASN A 144 -1.97 11.13 25.72
N HIS A 145 -2.36 10.94 24.44
CA HIS A 145 -1.45 10.48 23.40
C HIS A 145 -0.25 11.41 23.20
N ILE A 146 0.93 10.83 22.94
CA ILE A 146 2.23 11.50 22.85
C ILE A 146 2.30 12.51 21.70
N SER A 147 1.56 12.31 20.64
CA SER A 147 1.57 13.19 19.46
C SER A 147 0.85 14.52 19.67
N PHE A 148 0.04 14.66 20.72
CA PHE A 148 -0.75 15.86 20.92
C PHE A 148 0.04 17.00 21.51
N PHE A 149 0.03 18.14 20.82
CA PHE A 149 0.64 19.37 21.30
C PHE A 149 0.14 19.77 22.71
N ASP A 150 -1.14 19.59 22.97
CA ASP A 150 -1.76 19.92 24.27
C ASP A 150 -1.19 19.11 25.44
N ASN A 151 -0.54 17.98 25.15
CA ASN A 151 0.03 17.07 26.15
C ASN A 151 1.53 17.32 26.43
N LEU A 152 2.12 18.40 25.90
CA LEU A 152 3.55 18.71 26.08
C LEU A 152 3.99 18.79 27.52
N ALA A 153 3.12 19.28 28.42
CA ALA A 153 3.43 19.37 29.85
C ALA A 153 3.67 18.00 30.51
N MET A 154 3.15 16.93 29.93
CA MET A 154 3.23 15.57 30.47
C MET A 154 4.59 14.89 30.20
N ARG A 155 5.44 15.45 29.36
CA ARG A 155 6.69 14.78 28.91
C ARG A 155 7.87 15.73 28.87
N GLU A 156 9.06 15.20 29.15
CA GLU A 156 10.32 15.96 29.06
C GLU A 156 10.91 15.84 27.65
N PHE A 157 11.52 16.96 27.19
CA PHE A 157 12.25 16.98 25.92
C PHE A 157 13.68 16.46 26.12
N HIS A 158 14.15 15.71 25.14
CA HIS A 158 15.55 15.31 25.09
C HIS A 158 16.44 16.51 24.75
N PRO A 159 17.68 16.59 25.28
CA PRO A 159 18.61 17.69 24.96
C PRO A 159 18.92 17.87 23.46
N GLU A 160 18.72 16.85 22.65
CA GLU A 160 18.85 16.92 21.18
C GLU A 160 17.69 17.64 20.50
N SER A 161 16.58 17.87 21.21
CA SER A 161 15.45 18.62 20.63
C SER A 161 15.88 20.06 20.33
N LYS A 162 15.78 20.43 19.06
CA LYS A 162 16.12 21.79 18.60
C LYS A 162 15.11 22.84 19.05
N ILE A 163 13.92 22.40 19.42
CA ILE A 163 12.80 23.21 19.86
C ILE A 163 12.59 22.95 21.35
N THR A 164 12.46 23.97 22.15
CA THR A 164 12.17 23.86 23.58
C THR A 164 10.67 23.91 23.84
N LYS A 165 10.22 23.49 25.03
CA LYS A 165 8.78 23.47 25.37
C LYS A 165 8.14 24.85 25.28
N GLU A 166 8.90 25.92 25.62
CA GLU A 166 8.42 27.28 25.70
C GLU A 166 8.11 27.88 24.33
N ILE A 167 8.80 27.42 23.28
CA ILE A 167 8.64 27.95 21.92
C ILE A 167 7.93 26.98 20.97
N ALA A 168 7.70 25.75 21.42
CA ALA A 168 7.06 24.71 20.62
C ALA A 168 5.66 25.14 20.16
N LYS A 169 5.31 24.75 18.92
CA LYS A 169 4.02 25.03 18.27
C LYS A 169 3.48 23.76 17.63
N PRO A 170 2.18 23.68 17.33
CA PRO A 170 1.65 22.62 16.47
C PRO A 170 2.43 22.53 15.16
N PHE A 171 2.65 21.30 14.71
CA PHE A 171 3.44 20.90 13.55
C PHE A 171 4.97 20.98 13.70
N ASP A 172 5.49 21.44 14.84
CA ASP A 172 6.91 21.34 15.14
C ASP A 172 7.33 19.89 15.37
N THR A 173 8.58 19.59 15.05
CA THR A 173 9.20 18.31 15.36
C THR A 173 10.09 18.44 16.58
N VAL A 174 9.83 17.64 17.61
CA VAL A 174 10.57 17.59 18.86
C VAL A 174 11.15 16.21 19.11
N VAL A 175 12.09 16.12 20.06
CA VAL A 175 12.60 14.83 20.56
C VAL A 175 12.22 14.72 22.02
N PHE A 176 11.42 13.70 22.35
CA PHE A 176 11.09 13.39 23.75
C PHE A 176 12.20 12.59 24.42
N LEU A 177 12.37 12.78 25.73
CA LEU A 177 13.37 12.08 26.53
C LEU A 177 12.95 10.63 26.80
N GLN A 178 11.69 10.44 27.20
CA GLN A 178 11.10 9.13 27.48
C GLN A 178 9.64 9.09 27.02
N PRO A 179 9.33 8.17 26.09
CA PRO A 179 10.29 7.38 25.31
C PRO A 179 11.20 8.28 24.46
N HIS A 180 12.44 7.85 24.16
CA HIS A 180 13.30 8.57 23.21
C HIS A 180 12.71 8.47 21.81
N LEU A 181 11.99 9.52 21.40
CA LEU A 181 11.18 9.51 20.19
C LEU A 181 11.19 10.88 19.51
N THR A 182 11.48 10.92 18.22
CA THR A 182 11.25 12.09 17.38
C THR A 182 9.78 12.14 16.99
N GLN A 183 9.09 13.22 17.35
CA GLN A 183 7.65 13.35 17.20
C GLN A 183 7.25 14.69 16.58
N ILE A 184 6.35 14.65 15.61
CA ILE A 184 5.62 15.82 15.14
C ILE A 184 4.48 16.10 16.13
N LEU A 185 4.37 17.36 16.55
CA LEU A 185 3.33 17.81 17.48
C LEU A 185 2.05 18.15 16.71
N TRP A 186 1.06 17.28 16.82
CA TRP A 186 -0.22 17.48 16.16
C TRP A 186 -1.22 18.20 17.06
N PRO A 187 -2.12 19.03 16.52
CA PRO A 187 -3.36 19.38 17.21
C PRO A 187 -4.06 18.10 17.68
N ARG A 188 -4.77 18.16 18.81
CA ARG A 188 -5.56 17.01 19.31
C ARG A 188 -6.56 16.58 18.25
N HIS A 189 -6.57 15.31 17.91
CA HIS A 189 -7.40 14.75 16.85
C HIS A 189 -7.71 13.28 17.09
N CYS A 190 -8.77 12.79 16.49
CA CYS A 190 -9.19 11.37 16.48
C CYS A 190 -9.12 10.70 17.86
N VAL A 191 -9.58 11.44 18.89
CA VAL A 191 -9.65 10.90 20.25
C VAL A 191 -10.68 9.78 20.30
N MET A 192 -10.32 8.66 20.92
CA MET A 192 -11.17 7.47 21.07
C MET A 192 -12.59 7.84 21.49
N ASN A 193 -13.58 7.21 20.84
CA ASN A 193 -15.00 7.38 21.14
C ASN A 193 -15.55 8.79 20.97
N THR A 194 -14.86 9.66 20.22
CA THR A 194 -15.38 10.98 19.85
C THR A 194 -15.82 11.02 18.39
N TRP A 195 -16.66 11.99 18.06
CA TRP A 195 -17.08 12.25 16.67
C TRP A 195 -15.88 12.44 15.74
N GLY A 196 -14.80 13.08 16.20
CA GLY A 196 -13.60 13.33 15.39
C GLY A 196 -12.93 12.04 14.92
N ALA A 197 -12.97 10.98 15.73
CA ALA A 197 -12.39 9.68 15.41
C ALA A 197 -13.28 8.78 14.54
N GLU A 198 -14.54 9.15 14.31
CA GLU A 198 -15.43 8.39 13.44
C GLU A 198 -15.08 8.60 11.97
N LEU A 199 -15.33 7.57 11.14
CA LEU A 199 -15.28 7.71 9.69
C LEU A 199 -16.31 8.74 9.22
N HIS A 200 -15.97 9.50 8.18
CA HIS A 200 -16.85 10.56 7.69
C HIS A 200 -18.20 9.97 7.23
N LYS A 201 -19.30 10.64 7.59
CA LYS A 201 -20.67 10.18 7.34
C LYS A 201 -21.01 9.93 5.87
N ASP A 202 -20.34 10.63 4.95
CA ASP A 202 -20.55 10.51 3.50
C ASP A 202 -19.60 9.49 2.86
N LEU A 203 -18.71 8.83 3.63
CA LEU A 203 -17.94 7.69 3.17
C LEU A 203 -18.81 6.43 3.14
N LEU A 204 -18.85 5.75 1.99
CA LEU A 204 -19.53 4.46 1.87
C LEU A 204 -18.80 3.40 2.71
N ILE A 205 -19.51 2.74 3.61
CA ILE A 205 -19.00 1.63 4.40
C ILE A 205 -19.62 0.33 3.90
N LEU A 206 -18.80 -0.56 3.36
CA LEU A 206 -19.29 -1.85 2.87
C LEU A 206 -19.55 -2.82 4.05
N PRO A 207 -20.66 -3.58 4.03
CA PRO A 207 -21.02 -4.48 5.15
C PRO A 207 -19.99 -5.57 5.43
N SER A 208 -19.24 -6.01 4.41
CA SER A 208 -18.23 -7.07 4.51
C SER A 208 -16.81 -6.54 4.80
N SER A 209 -16.68 -5.24 5.08
CA SER A 209 -15.38 -4.61 5.34
C SER A 209 -14.91 -4.82 6.78
N GLU A 210 -13.62 -4.65 6.99
CA GLU A 210 -12.99 -4.67 8.30
C GLU A 210 -12.45 -3.30 8.69
N ARG A 211 -12.24 -3.10 9.99
CA ARG A 211 -11.67 -1.86 10.54
C ARG A 211 -10.42 -2.16 11.32
N ILE A 212 -9.41 -1.30 11.13
CA ILE A 212 -8.14 -1.32 11.86
C ILE A 212 -8.01 -0.03 12.64
N TYR A 213 -7.80 -0.15 13.94
CA TYR A 213 -7.55 0.99 14.82
C TYR A 213 -6.06 1.09 15.12
N LYS A 214 -5.48 2.29 14.95
CA LYS A 214 -4.06 2.53 15.19
C LYS A 214 -3.83 3.71 16.14
N GLY A 215 -2.61 3.80 16.69
CA GLY A 215 -2.27 4.89 17.62
C GLY A 215 -2.96 4.78 18.98
N GLN A 216 -3.32 3.58 19.42
CA GLN A 216 -4.04 3.35 20.70
C GLN A 216 -3.15 3.42 21.94
N HIS A 217 -1.82 3.36 21.76
CA HIS A 217 -0.89 3.39 22.87
C HIS A 217 -0.46 4.84 23.19
N PRO A 218 -0.61 5.32 24.44
CA PRO A 218 -0.37 6.72 24.77
C PRO A 218 1.06 7.21 24.51
N GLU A 219 2.05 6.32 24.54
CA GLU A 219 3.48 6.65 24.39
C GLU A 219 4.08 6.22 23.05
N LYS A 220 3.24 5.79 22.09
CA LYS A 220 3.72 5.29 20.80
C LYS A 220 2.89 5.86 19.66
N GLU A 221 3.55 6.62 18.80
CA GLU A 221 2.95 7.07 17.53
C GLU A 221 2.99 5.96 16.49
N THR A 222 1.93 5.86 15.69
CA THR A 222 1.79 4.84 14.67
C THR A 222 1.01 5.36 13.48
N TYR A 223 1.72 5.79 12.45
CA TYR A 223 1.10 6.31 11.24
C TYR A 223 0.56 5.22 10.30
N SER A 224 1.29 4.11 10.17
CA SER A 224 0.94 3.03 9.27
C SER A 224 -0.25 2.20 9.77
N ALA A 225 -1.14 1.80 8.86
CA ALA A 225 -2.17 0.82 9.15
C ALA A 225 -1.58 -0.59 9.47
N PHE A 226 -0.30 -0.84 9.12
CA PHE A 226 0.45 -2.03 9.55
C PHE A 226 1.04 -1.89 10.96
N ALA A 227 0.46 -1.03 11.78
CA ALA A 227 0.89 -0.88 13.17
C ALA A 227 1.21 -2.22 13.83
N LYS A 228 2.36 -2.26 14.51
CA LYS A 228 2.77 -3.48 15.24
C LYS A 228 2.31 -3.39 16.68
N ASP A 229 1.64 -4.44 17.13
CA ASP A 229 1.29 -4.68 18.53
C ASP A 229 2.53 -4.83 19.42
N THR A 230 2.33 -5.00 20.69
CA THR A 230 3.40 -5.22 21.68
C THR A 230 4.18 -6.51 21.45
N ASP A 231 3.56 -7.50 20.81
CA ASP A 231 4.20 -8.77 20.39
C ASP A 231 4.94 -8.67 19.04
N GLY A 232 4.95 -7.49 18.43
CA GLY A 232 5.59 -7.24 17.13
C GLY A 232 4.76 -7.67 15.92
N SER A 233 3.55 -8.21 16.12
CA SER A 233 2.65 -8.59 15.02
C SER A 233 1.83 -7.39 14.54
N SER A 234 1.37 -7.43 13.29
CA SER A 234 0.45 -6.46 12.71
C SER A 234 -0.90 -7.10 12.47
N GLU A 235 -1.97 -6.52 13.03
CA GLU A 235 -3.34 -6.97 12.81
C GLU A 235 -3.71 -6.93 11.32
N LEU A 236 -3.39 -5.81 10.64
CA LEU A 236 -3.62 -5.70 9.19
C LEU A 236 -2.93 -6.81 8.42
N ASN A 237 -1.66 -7.10 8.73
CA ASN A 237 -0.93 -8.16 8.02
C ASN A 237 -1.53 -9.55 8.30
N LYS A 238 -2.05 -9.82 9.50
CA LYS A 238 -2.77 -11.07 9.81
C LYS A 238 -4.03 -11.21 8.95
N ILE A 239 -4.82 -10.15 8.83
CA ILE A 239 -6.05 -10.11 8.01
C ILE A 239 -5.72 -10.32 6.54
N LEU A 240 -4.71 -9.62 6.02
CA LEU A 240 -4.28 -9.72 4.63
C LEU A 240 -3.76 -11.13 4.30
N SER A 241 -2.94 -11.70 5.16
CA SER A 241 -2.41 -13.07 5.01
C SER A 241 -3.51 -14.11 5.06
N ALA A 242 -4.47 -13.98 5.97
CA ALA A 242 -5.63 -14.89 6.06
C ALA A 242 -6.54 -14.81 4.83
N ALA A 243 -6.62 -13.64 4.19
CA ALA A 243 -7.35 -13.46 2.94
C ALA A 243 -6.57 -13.93 1.70
N GLY A 244 -5.30 -14.30 1.84
CA GLY A 244 -4.42 -14.59 0.70
C GLY A 244 -4.15 -13.38 -0.18
N ALA A 245 -4.19 -12.17 0.41
CA ALA A 245 -4.01 -10.91 -0.31
C ALA A 245 -2.68 -10.88 -1.07
N THR A 246 -2.72 -10.41 -2.31
CA THR A 246 -1.54 -10.27 -3.17
C THR A 246 -1.35 -8.84 -3.66
N HIS A 247 -2.46 -8.10 -3.84
CA HIS A 247 -2.47 -6.75 -4.38
C HIS A 247 -3.15 -5.79 -3.40
N LEU A 248 -2.47 -4.72 -3.04
CA LEU A 248 -2.98 -3.66 -2.19
C LEU A 248 -3.19 -2.38 -2.99
N TYR A 249 -4.35 -1.79 -2.84
CA TYR A 249 -4.71 -0.51 -3.40
C TYR A 249 -5.00 0.43 -2.24
N VAL A 250 -4.20 1.48 -2.10
CA VAL A 250 -4.23 2.36 -0.93
C VAL A 250 -4.71 3.75 -1.32
N CYS A 251 -5.65 4.29 -0.56
CA CYS A 251 -6.19 5.65 -0.72
C CYS A 251 -6.50 6.27 0.64
N GLY A 252 -6.80 7.56 0.70
CA GLY A 252 -7.26 8.24 1.91
C GLY A 252 -6.38 9.42 2.36
N ILE A 253 -6.24 9.60 3.67
CA ILE A 253 -5.68 10.78 4.33
C ILE A 253 -4.69 10.36 5.45
N ALA A 254 -3.56 11.05 5.69
CA ALA A 254 -2.95 12.04 4.83
C ALA A 254 -1.90 11.37 3.94
N TYR A 255 -1.85 11.80 2.67
CA TYR A 255 -0.98 11.20 1.65
C TYR A 255 0.46 11.09 2.11
N ASP A 256 1.00 12.20 2.65
CA ASP A 256 2.38 12.37 3.08
C ASP A 256 2.67 11.88 4.52
N VAL A 257 1.67 11.29 5.19
CA VAL A 257 1.79 10.77 6.56
C VAL A 257 1.30 9.30 6.62
N CYS A 258 0.03 9.06 6.94
CA CYS A 258 -0.52 7.71 7.17
C CYS A 258 -0.57 6.87 5.88
N VAL A 259 -0.98 7.45 4.76
CA VAL A 259 -0.98 6.77 3.46
C VAL A 259 0.44 6.37 3.06
N LYS A 260 1.41 7.31 3.16
CA LYS A 260 2.83 7.04 2.89
C LYS A 260 3.35 5.85 3.69
N GLN A 261 3.19 5.87 5.01
CA GLN A 261 3.73 4.81 5.87
C GLN A 261 3.04 3.47 5.61
N THR A 262 1.73 3.49 5.37
CA THR A 262 0.98 2.27 5.01
C THR A 262 1.48 1.69 3.68
N CYS A 263 1.75 2.53 2.68
CA CYS A 263 2.31 2.08 1.41
C CYS A 263 3.72 1.48 1.57
N LEU A 264 4.60 2.16 2.30
CA LEU A 264 5.98 1.69 2.48
C LEU A 264 6.03 0.37 3.24
N ASP A 265 5.22 0.22 4.29
CA ASP A 265 5.14 -1.04 5.03
C ASP A 265 4.52 -2.15 4.17
N GLY A 266 3.48 -1.87 3.39
CA GLY A 266 2.89 -2.83 2.46
C GLY A 266 3.92 -3.35 1.43
N LEU A 267 4.74 -2.46 0.88
CA LEU A 267 5.85 -2.82 -0.02
C LEU A 267 6.92 -3.65 0.71
N TRP A 268 7.27 -3.27 1.94
CA TRP A 268 8.23 -4.01 2.75
C TRP A 268 7.75 -5.44 3.09
N TYR A 269 6.44 -5.62 3.32
CA TYR A 269 5.84 -6.95 3.47
C TYR A 269 5.76 -7.77 2.17
N GLY A 270 6.15 -7.19 1.03
CA GLY A 270 6.20 -7.87 -0.27
C GLY A 270 4.89 -7.85 -1.06
N TYR A 271 3.91 -7.04 -0.65
CA TYR A 271 2.68 -6.88 -1.42
C TYR A 271 2.93 -6.08 -2.70
N ARG A 272 2.23 -6.45 -3.78
CA ARG A 272 2.09 -5.61 -4.98
C ARG A 272 1.20 -4.44 -4.62
N LEU A 273 1.72 -3.21 -4.67
CA LEU A 273 1.01 -2.07 -4.12
C LEU A 273 0.84 -0.94 -5.11
N ALA A 274 -0.36 -0.39 -5.16
CA ALA A 274 -0.68 0.86 -5.84
C ALA A 274 -1.25 1.88 -4.86
N VAL A 275 -0.76 3.12 -4.89
CA VAL A 275 -1.41 4.27 -4.26
C VAL A 275 -2.26 5.00 -5.29
N ILE A 276 -3.48 5.36 -4.91
CA ILE A 276 -4.50 5.95 -5.79
C ILE A 276 -4.50 7.46 -5.62
N ASP A 277 -3.80 8.14 -6.51
CA ASP A 277 -3.41 9.55 -6.39
C ASP A 277 -4.58 10.52 -6.24
N ASP A 278 -5.58 10.39 -7.09
CA ASP A 278 -6.80 11.22 -7.08
C ASP A 278 -7.72 10.95 -5.88
N CYS A 279 -7.54 9.80 -5.23
CA CYS A 279 -8.25 9.40 -4.01
C CYS A 279 -7.49 9.73 -2.72
N CYS A 280 -6.43 10.53 -2.79
CA CYS A 280 -5.63 10.93 -1.63
C CYS A 280 -5.51 12.45 -1.53
N ARG A 281 -5.46 12.96 -0.29
CA ARG A 281 -5.05 14.33 0.02
C ARG A 281 -4.07 14.29 1.19
N GLY A 282 -3.15 15.25 1.22
CA GLY A 282 -2.10 15.31 2.23
C GLY A 282 -1.99 16.66 2.90
N VAL A 283 -0.97 16.83 3.72
CA VAL A 283 -0.72 18.08 4.45
C VAL A 283 0.02 19.07 3.57
N LYS A 284 1.17 18.67 2.98
CA LYS A 284 2.07 19.57 2.24
C LYS A 284 2.32 19.09 0.81
N PRO A 285 2.13 19.93 -0.22
CA PRO A 285 2.34 19.53 -1.62
C PRO A 285 3.74 18.98 -1.92
N ASP A 286 4.78 19.57 -1.34
CA ASP A 286 6.16 19.12 -1.53
C ASP A 286 6.39 17.74 -0.92
N ASP A 287 5.83 17.49 0.27
CA ASP A 287 5.92 16.20 0.96
C ASP A 287 5.09 15.12 0.23
N ILE A 288 3.95 15.50 -0.38
CA ILE A 288 3.18 14.63 -1.28
C ILE A 288 4.03 14.23 -2.50
N THR A 289 4.69 15.19 -3.14
CA THR A 289 5.56 14.95 -4.29
C THR A 289 6.72 14.02 -3.92
N ALA A 290 7.37 14.25 -2.79
CA ALA A 290 8.42 13.39 -2.27
C ALA A 290 7.90 11.98 -1.94
N THR A 291 6.67 11.86 -1.42
CA THR A 291 6.02 10.58 -1.13
C THR A 291 5.76 9.77 -2.39
N LYS A 292 5.23 10.39 -3.45
CA LYS A 292 5.03 9.72 -4.75
C LYS A 292 6.34 9.13 -5.28
N LYS A 293 7.40 9.94 -5.26
CA LYS A 293 8.73 9.51 -5.66
C LYS A 293 9.22 8.33 -4.82
N LEU A 294 9.11 8.42 -3.50
CA LEU A 294 9.55 7.37 -2.56
C LEU A 294 8.80 6.05 -2.79
N ILE A 295 7.48 6.09 -2.97
CA ILE A 295 6.67 4.91 -3.28
C ILE A 295 7.14 4.27 -4.59
N THR A 296 7.37 5.07 -5.64
CA THR A 296 7.84 4.58 -6.95
C THR A 296 9.23 3.96 -6.86
N GLU A 297 10.16 4.57 -6.13
CA GLU A 297 11.52 4.07 -5.91
C GLU A 297 11.53 2.73 -5.13
N ASN A 298 10.53 2.51 -4.28
CA ASN A 298 10.34 1.23 -3.56
C ASN A 298 9.50 0.21 -4.35
N GLY A 299 9.19 0.46 -5.62
CA GLY A 299 8.50 -0.48 -6.50
C GLY A 299 6.97 -0.42 -6.46
N GLY A 300 6.40 0.58 -5.80
CA GLY A 300 4.96 0.84 -5.81
C GLY A 300 4.51 1.58 -7.07
N LEU A 301 3.25 1.38 -7.44
CA LEU A 301 2.59 2.11 -8.53
C LEU A 301 1.87 3.34 -7.97
N VAL A 302 2.13 4.51 -8.57
CA VAL A 302 1.31 5.72 -8.35
C VAL A 302 0.37 5.85 -9.53
N THR A 303 -0.94 5.81 -9.30
CA THR A 303 -1.93 5.76 -10.37
C THR A 303 -3.26 6.43 -9.97
N CYS A 304 -4.22 6.52 -10.90
CA CYS A 304 -5.53 7.09 -10.66
C CYS A 304 -6.63 6.03 -10.51
N SER A 305 -7.78 6.44 -9.98
CA SER A 305 -8.95 5.59 -9.76
C SER A 305 -9.47 4.91 -11.03
N ASP A 306 -9.45 5.58 -12.18
CA ASP A 306 -9.88 5.00 -13.47
C ASP A 306 -9.00 3.82 -13.89
N HIS A 307 -7.68 3.95 -13.73
CA HIS A 307 -6.74 2.88 -14.04
C HIS A 307 -6.94 1.70 -13.07
N VAL A 308 -7.08 1.98 -11.76
CA VAL A 308 -7.36 0.93 -10.75
C VAL A 308 -8.64 0.16 -11.09
N LEU A 309 -9.74 0.84 -11.44
CA LEU A 309 -10.97 0.18 -11.87
C LEU A 309 -10.76 -0.69 -13.11
N SER A 310 -9.87 -0.28 -14.01
CA SER A 310 -9.49 -1.12 -15.16
C SER A 310 -8.75 -2.39 -14.73
N LEU A 311 -7.81 -2.28 -13.78
CA LEU A 311 -7.06 -3.42 -13.26
C LEU A 311 -7.99 -4.43 -12.54
N VAL A 312 -8.81 -3.96 -11.59
CA VAL A 312 -9.61 -4.87 -10.74
C VAL A 312 -10.86 -5.42 -11.43
N ASN A 313 -11.43 -4.71 -12.43
CA ASN A 313 -12.66 -5.14 -13.10
C ASN A 313 -12.42 -5.87 -14.43
N LYS A 314 -11.36 -5.51 -15.16
CA LYS A 314 -11.13 -6.00 -16.54
C LYS A 314 -10.06 -7.09 -16.60
N GLY A 315 -9.47 -7.46 -15.47
CA GLY A 315 -8.41 -8.48 -15.43
C GLY A 315 -7.12 -8.05 -16.13
N LYS A 316 -6.88 -6.75 -16.26
CA LYS A 316 -5.59 -6.21 -16.66
C LYS A 316 -4.61 -6.29 -15.50
N HIS A 317 -3.33 -6.42 -15.80
CA HIS A 317 -2.29 -6.51 -14.78
C HIS A 317 -1.27 -5.38 -14.97
N SER A 318 -0.69 -4.91 -13.87
CA SER A 318 0.35 -3.88 -13.90
C SER A 318 1.74 -4.52 -13.94
N LEU A 319 2.53 -4.16 -14.94
CA LEU A 319 3.94 -4.58 -15.04
C LEU A 319 4.77 -4.00 -13.88
N VAL A 320 4.47 -2.78 -13.43
CA VAL A 320 5.18 -2.14 -12.31
C VAL A 320 5.00 -2.96 -11.02
N MET A 321 3.78 -3.35 -10.71
CA MET A 321 3.47 -4.16 -9.52
C MET A 321 4.05 -5.58 -9.63
N ALA A 322 3.97 -6.18 -10.81
CA ALA A 322 4.51 -7.51 -11.07
C ALA A 322 6.05 -7.55 -11.01
N HIS A 323 6.72 -6.51 -11.48
CA HIS A 323 8.17 -6.35 -11.39
C HIS A 323 8.66 -6.28 -9.93
N HIS A 324 8.00 -5.49 -9.08
CA HIS A 324 8.32 -5.45 -7.65
C HIS A 324 8.22 -6.84 -7.01
N ALA A 325 7.14 -7.57 -7.33
CA ALA A 325 6.96 -8.92 -6.81
C ALA A 325 8.04 -9.90 -7.29
N ALA A 326 8.53 -9.79 -8.53
CA ALA A 326 9.61 -10.64 -9.03
C ALA A 326 10.89 -10.42 -8.21
N LYS A 327 11.22 -9.16 -7.88
CA LYS A 327 12.38 -8.84 -7.02
C LYS A 327 12.29 -9.46 -5.63
N ILE A 328 11.11 -9.42 -5.01
CA ILE A 328 10.90 -10.02 -3.68
C ILE A 328 11.01 -11.55 -3.73
N ILE A 329 10.45 -12.21 -4.77
CA ILE A 329 10.50 -13.67 -4.90
C ILE A 329 11.93 -14.17 -5.12
N MET A 330 12.77 -13.38 -5.78
CA MET A 330 14.15 -13.77 -6.15
C MET A 330 15.22 -13.27 -5.17
N SER A 331 14.86 -12.43 -4.16
CA SER A 331 15.74 -11.98 -3.08
C SER A 331 15.77 -12.99 -1.92
#